data_6f59a65abab5dc7002a0d21fda624b2b
#
_entry.id   6f59a65abab5dc7002a0d21fda624b2b
#
_cell.length_a   1.000
_cell.length_b   1.000
_cell.length_c   1.000
_cell.angle_alpha   90.00
_cell.angle_beta   90.00
_cell.angle_gamma   90.00
#
_symmetry.space_group_name_H-M   'P 1'
#
loop_
_entity.id
_entity.type
_entity.pdbx_description
1 polymer ?
#
loop_
_entity_poly.entity_id
_entity_poly.type
_entity_poly.pdbx_seq_one_letter_code
_entity_poly.pdbx_strand_id
1 'polypeptide(L)'
;KTKLTEGILTYFGLDDEISSPTFTIVNEYYTDSLNLYHFDVYRIGSSEEMYDIGFDEYIDGDGVCIIEWANLIEDILPDEYLYIEMNYKETGREMILTPKGDKYEEIVKELSK
;
A
#
# COMPACT_ATOMS: atom_id res chain seq x y z
N LYS A 1 -8.82 5.69 3.23
CA LYS A 1 -7.61 4.92 2.90
C LYS A 1 -7.94 3.44 2.74
N THR A 2 -8.66 2.88 3.69
CA THR A 2 -9.09 1.48 3.62
C THR A 2 -9.97 1.21 2.40
N LYS A 3 -10.78 2.18 2.00
CA LYS A 3 -11.65 2.04 0.82
C LYS A 3 -10.86 1.84 -0.48
N LEU A 4 -9.73 2.52 -0.62
CA LEU A 4 -8.88 2.33 -1.80
C LEU A 4 -8.33 0.91 -1.83
N THR A 5 -7.84 0.42 -0.68
CA THR A 5 -7.32 -0.93 -0.57
C THR A 5 -8.41 -1.96 -0.86
N GLU A 6 -9.63 -1.75 -0.34
CA GLU A 6 -10.78 -2.61 -0.63
C GLU A 6 -11.07 -2.66 -2.12
N GLY A 7 -11.00 -1.52 -2.80
CA GLY A 7 -11.21 -1.46 -4.24
C GLY A 7 -10.19 -2.27 -5.02
N ILE A 8 -8.93 -2.19 -4.61
CA ILE A 8 -7.85 -2.95 -5.24
C ILE A 8 -8.07 -4.45 -5.04
N LEU A 9 -8.40 -4.85 -3.81
CA LEU A 9 -8.64 -6.26 -3.50
C LEU A 9 -9.86 -6.80 -4.26
N THR A 10 -10.91 -6.00 -4.38
CA THR A 10 -12.11 -6.37 -5.13
C THR A 10 -11.79 -6.60 -6.61
N TYR A 11 -10.93 -5.77 -7.18
CA TYR A 11 -10.51 -5.94 -8.57
C TYR A 11 -9.88 -7.31 -8.82
N PHE A 12 -9.14 -7.83 -7.85
CA PHE A 12 -8.49 -9.14 -7.97
C PHE A 12 -9.36 -10.31 -7.47
N GLY A 13 -10.64 -10.05 -7.16
CA GLY A 13 -11.55 -11.09 -6.72
C GLY A 13 -11.37 -11.50 -5.28
N LEU A 14 -10.77 -10.65 -4.46
CA LEU A 14 -10.48 -10.94 -3.06
C LEU A 14 -11.45 -10.27 -2.09
N ASP A 15 -12.59 -9.81 -2.58
CA ASP A 15 -13.54 -9.05 -1.76
C ASP A 15 -14.09 -9.84 -0.57
N ASP A 16 -14.16 -11.17 -0.67
CA ASP A 16 -14.60 -12.02 0.44
C ASP A 16 -13.54 -12.18 1.52
N GLU A 17 -12.29 -11.81 1.22
CA GLU A 17 -11.17 -11.97 2.14
C GLU A 17 -10.72 -10.65 2.76
N ILE A 18 -11.40 -9.56 2.44
CA ILE A 18 -11.03 -8.23 2.92
C ILE A 18 -11.17 -8.14 4.43
N SER A 19 -10.08 -7.80 5.10
CA SER A 19 -10.09 -7.51 6.52
C SER A 19 -9.00 -6.49 6.80
N SER A 20 -9.21 -5.67 7.83
CA SER A 20 -8.19 -4.74 8.26
C SER A 20 -7.14 -5.50 9.09
N PRO A 21 -5.84 -5.29 8.87
CA PRO A 21 -4.80 -5.93 9.70
C PRO A 21 -4.69 -5.25 11.06
N THR A 22 -5.79 -5.28 11.83
CA THR A 22 -5.89 -4.58 13.10
C THR A 22 -5.00 -5.20 14.18
N PHE A 23 -4.91 -6.51 14.18
CA PHE A 23 -4.12 -7.25 15.17
C PHE A 23 -2.80 -7.77 14.61
N THR A 24 -2.71 -7.84 13.29
CA THR A 24 -1.48 -8.16 12.58
C THR A 24 -1.10 -6.95 11.75
N ILE A 25 0.18 -6.70 11.55
CA ILE A 25 0.63 -5.55 10.77
C ILE A 25 0.44 -5.79 9.28
N VAL A 26 0.49 -7.04 8.84
CA VAL A 26 0.39 -7.40 7.43
C VAL A 26 -0.63 -8.51 7.20
N ASN A 27 -1.41 -8.36 6.13
CA ASN A 27 -2.28 -9.41 5.59
C ASN A 27 -1.73 -9.80 4.23
N GLU A 28 -1.65 -11.08 3.95
CA GLU A 28 -1.13 -11.61 2.68
C GLU A 28 -2.27 -12.19 1.88
N TYR A 29 -2.31 -11.83 0.58
CA TYR A 29 -3.33 -12.32 -0.35
C TYR A 29 -2.61 -12.88 -1.57
N TYR A 30 -3.04 -14.06 -2.01
CA TYR A 30 -2.43 -14.74 -3.14
C TYR A 30 -3.44 -14.91 -4.25
N THR A 31 -3.06 -14.51 -5.47
CA THR A 31 -3.89 -14.70 -6.65
C THR A 31 -3.07 -15.46 -7.70
N ASP A 32 -3.75 -15.90 -8.77
CA ASP A 32 -3.08 -16.60 -9.86
C ASP A 32 -2.06 -15.70 -10.58
N SER A 33 -2.28 -14.39 -10.55
CA SER A 33 -1.44 -13.45 -11.29
C SER A 33 -0.36 -12.78 -10.45
N LEU A 34 -0.60 -12.62 -9.13
CA LEU A 34 0.37 -11.94 -8.26
C LEU A 34 0.05 -12.17 -6.78
N ASN A 35 0.99 -11.77 -5.94
CA ASN A 35 0.80 -11.75 -4.50
C ASN A 35 0.58 -10.30 -4.05
N LEU A 36 -0.36 -10.11 -3.14
CA LEU A 36 -0.66 -8.80 -2.57
C LEU A 36 -0.37 -8.83 -1.08
N TYR A 37 0.32 -7.81 -0.59
CA TYR A 37 0.64 -7.68 0.83
C TYR A 37 0.11 -6.34 1.32
N HIS A 38 -0.85 -6.38 2.25
CA HIS A 38 -1.47 -5.17 2.79
C HIS A 38 -0.95 -4.91 4.20
N PHE A 39 -0.25 -3.81 4.36
CA PHE A 39 0.32 -3.36 5.63
C PHE A 39 -0.50 -2.21 6.18
N ASP A 40 -0.77 -2.24 7.49
CA ASP A 40 -1.30 -1.09 8.21
C ASP A 40 -0.36 -0.82 9.38
N VAL A 41 0.42 0.24 9.29
CA VAL A 41 1.47 0.53 10.26
C VAL A 41 1.08 1.62 11.26
N TYR A 42 -0.21 1.94 11.35
CA TYR A 42 -0.70 3.01 12.22
C TYR A 42 -0.27 2.85 13.67
N ARG A 43 -0.24 1.61 14.17
CA ARG A 43 0.08 1.33 15.56
C ARG A 43 1.53 0.93 15.80
N ILE A 44 2.38 1.06 14.79
CA ILE A 44 3.78 0.66 14.95
C ILE A 44 4.49 1.69 15.82
N GLY A 45 5.36 1.21 16.71
CA GLY A 45 6.09 2.09 17.61
C GLY A 45 7.34 2.70 17.00
N SER A 46 7.96 1.97 16.06
CA SER A 46 9.15 2.45 15.36
C SER A 46 9.32 1.65 14.07
N SER A 47 10.10 2.21 13.14
CA SER A 47 10.40 1.53 11.88
C SER A 47 11.14 0.20 12.09
N GLU A 48 11.87 0.07 13.19
CA GLU A 48 12.59 -1.16 13.50
C GLU A 48 11.66 -2.36 13.66
N GLU A 49 10.43 -2.14 14.15
CA GLU A 49 9.46 -3.20 14.30
C GLU A 49 9.06 -3.82 12.95
N MET A 50 9.19 -3.07 11.87
CA MET A 50 8.89 -3.57 10.53
C MET A 50 9.89 -4.65 10.11
N TYR A 51 11.15 -4.51 10.51
CA TYR A 51 12.15 -5.52 10.20
C TYR A 51 11.88 -6.83 10.94
N ASP A 52 11.30 -6.76 12.12
CA ASP A 52 10.96 -7.94 12.91
C ASP A 52 9.92 -8.82 12.22
N ILE A 53 9.08 -8.24 11.36
CA ILE A 53 8.07 -8.99 10.61
C ILE A 53 8.53 -9.34 9.19
N GLY A 54 9.79 -9.04 8.84
CA GLY A 54 10.34 -9.36 7.52
C GLY A 54 9.96 -8.40 6.43
N PHE A 55 9.75 -7.13 6.76
CA PHE A 55 9.32 -6.11 5.80
C PHE A 55 10.21 -6.05 4.56
N ASP A 56 11.52 -6.12 4.73
CA ASP A 56 12.46 -6.07 3.63
C ASP A 56 12.29 -7.22 2.65
N GLU A 57 11.90 -8.39 3.12
CA GLU A 57 11.65 -9.53 2.25
C GLU A 57 10.40 -9.31 1.40
N TYR A 58 9.36 -8.69 1.96
CA TYR A 58 8.17 -8.36 1.19
C TYR A 58 8.46 -7.32 0.12
N ILE A 59 9.19 -6.28 0.49
CA ILE A 59 9.52 -5.16 -0.42
C ILE A 59 10.40 -5.62 -1.57
N ASP A 60 11.37 -6.49 -1.30
CA ASP A 60 12.30 -6.97 -2.32
C ASP A 60 11.73 -8.11 -3.17
N GLY A 61 10.59 -8.65 -2.79
CA GLY A 61 9.94 -9.73 -3.51
C GLY A 61 9.20 -9.27 -4.76
N ASP A 62 8.52 -10.22 -5.41
CA ASP A 62 7.81 -9.96 -6.67
C ASP A 62 6.36 -9.48 -6.48
N GLY A 63 5.88 -9.44 -5.24
CA GLY A 63 4.51 -9.06 -4.95
C GLY A 63 4.28 -7.56 -4.96
N VAL A 64 3.02 -7.17 -4.79
CA VAL A 64 2.62 -5.78 -4.67
C VAL A 64 2.34 -5.48 -3.20
N CYS A 65 3.00 -4.46 -2.67
CA CYS A 65 2.82 -4.03 -1.29
C CYS A 65 1.94 -2.78 -1.23
N ILE A 66 0.90 -2.83 -0.42
CA ILE A 66 0.02 -1.68 -0.18
C ILE A 66 0.22 -1.30 1.28
N ILE A 67 0.73 -0.10 1.52
CA ILE A 67 1.07 0.33 2.87
C ILE A 67 0.22 1.52 3.27
N GLU A 68 -0.64 1.35 4.28
CA GLU A 68 -1.42 2.44 4.85
C GLU A 68 -0.61 3.08 5.98
N TRP A 69 -0.67 4.39 6.08
CA TRP A 69 0.08 5.19 7.05
C TRP A 69 1.59 5.12 6.80
N ALA A 70 1.99 5.02 5.53
CA ALA A 70 3.39 4.88 5.14
C ALA A 70 4.26 6.04 5.61
N ASN A 71 3.68 7.21 5.86
CA ASN A 71 4.42 8.36 6.37
C ASN A 71 5.07 8.09 7.74
N LEU A 72 4.60 7.09 8.46
CA LEU A 72 5.17 6.73 9.76
C LEU A 72 6.46 5.92 9.62
N ILE A 73 6.74 5.40 8.42
CA ILE A 73 7.92 4.58 8.17
C ILE A 73 8.69 5.05 6.93
N GLU A 74 8.68 6.36 6.66
CA GLU A 74 9.34 6.91 5.47
C GLU A 74 10.83 6.57 5.41
N ASP A 75 11.49 6.46 6.54
CA ASP A 75 12.91 6.17 6.62
C ASP A 75 13.29 4.79 6.09
N ILE A 76 12.33 3.87 5.97
CA ILE A 76 12.61 2.51 5.49
C ILE A 76 11.88 2.16 4.20
N LEU A 77 11.21 3.12 3.56
CA LEU A 77 10.56 2.87 2.27
C LEU A 77 11.61 2.60 1.19
N PRO A 78 11.26 1.80 0.16
CA PRO A 78 12.19 1.55 -0.95
C PRO A 78 12.42 2.81 -1.78
N ASP A 79 13.37 2.76 -2.70
CA ASP A 79 13.70 3.90 -3.55
C ASP A 79 12.59 4.26 -4.54
N GLU A 80 11.79 3.29 -4.94
CA GLU A 80 10.72 3.50 -5.90
C GLU A 80 9.37 3.09 -5.34
N TYR A 81 8.39 3.97 -5.45
CA TYR A 81 7.02 3.68 -5.00
C TYR A 81 6.06 4.73 -5.55
N LEU A 82 4.76 4.46 -5.40
CA LEU A 82 3.72 5.43 -5.67
C LEU A 82 3.14 5.88 -4.32
N TYR A 83 3.31 7.16 -4.01
CA TYR A 83 2.77 7.74 -2.79
C TYR A 83 1.39 8.33 -3.10
N ILE A 84 0.39 7.90 -2.36
CA ILE A 84 -0.99 8.35 -2.54
C ILE A 84 -1.44 9.07 -1.28
N GLU A 85 -1.75 10.36 -1.43
CA GLU A 85 -2.24 11.18 -0.34
C GLU A 85 -3.71 11.46 -0.55
N MET A 86 -4.54 11.18 0.44
CA MET A 86 -5.98 11.36 0.34
C MET A 86 -6.44 12.43 1.33
N ASN A 87 -7.06 13.48 0.81
CA ASN A 87 -7.52 14.61 1.61
C ASN A 87 -9.03 14.78 1.50
N TYR A 88 -9.66 15.22 2.59
CA TYR A 88 -11.08 15.54 2.58
C TYR A 88 -11.28 16.97 2.08
N LYS A 89 -12.27 17.16 1.22
CA LYS A 89 -12.69 18.45 0.70
C LYS A 89 -14.18 18.64 0.99
N GLU A 90 -14.67 19.87 0.91
CA GLU A 90 -16.07 20.16 1.15
C GLU A 90 -17.01 19.38 0.23
N THR A 91 -16.60 19.16 -1.00
CA THR A 91 -17.42 18.51 -2.03
C THR A 91 -16.92 17.13 -2.42
N GLY A 92 -16.13 16.48 -1.56
CA GLY A 92 -15.62 15.16 -1.84
C GLY A 92 -14.24 14.95 -1.27
N ARG A 93 -13.41 14.19 -1.99
CA ARG A 93 -12.06 13.89 -1.56
C ARG A 93 -11.07 14.18 -2.66
N GLU A 94 -9.88 14.60 -2.27
CA GLU A 94 -8.79 14.84 -3.19
C GLU A 94 -7.77 13.72 -3.05
N MET A 95 -7.29 13.21 -4.17
CA MET A 95 -6.23 12.19 -4.19
C MET A 95 -5.04 12.77 -4.92
N ILE A 96 -3.90 12.83 -4.23
CA ILE A 96 -2.65 13.34 -4.82
C ILE A 96 -1.71 12.16 -5.01
N LEU A 97 -1.28 11.94 -6.25
CA LEU A 97 -0.38 10.85 -6.61
C LEU A 97 1.02 11.40 -6.85
N THR A 98 1.98 10.93 -6.08
CA THR A 98 3.37 11.33 -6.24
C THR A 98 4.21 10.10 -6.56
N PRO A 99 4.62 9.95 -7.84
CA PRO A 99 5.43 8.81 -8.22
C PRO A 99 6.90 9.02 -7.89
N LYS A 100 7.57 7.95 -7.52
CA LYS A 100 9.03 7.91 -7.38
C LYS A 100 9.52 6.73 -8.18
N GLY A 101 10.29 7.00 -9.23
CA GLY A 101 10.80 5.99 -10.15
C GLY A 101 10.02 5.97 -11.46
N ASP A 102 10.69 5.60 -12.54
CA ASP A 102 10.13 5.64 -13.89
C ASP A 102 8.88 4.78 -14.06
N LYS A 103 8.85 3.62 -13.42
CA LYS A 103 7.71 2.72 -13.48
C LYS A 103 6.44 3.40 -12.94
N TYR A 104 6.57 4.10 -11.83
CA TYR A 104 5.42 4.74 -11.19
C TYR A 104 5.02 6.02 -11.91
N GLU A 105 5.97 6.71 -12.54
CA GLU A 105 5.67 7.86 -13.38
C GLU A 105 4.82 7.45 -14.58
N GLU A 106 5.11 6.30 -15.18
CA GLU A 106 4.31 5.76 -16.28
C GLU A 106 2.88 5.43 -15.83
N ILE A 107 2.74 4.85 -14.62
CA ILE A 107 1.43 4.52 -14.06
C ILE A 107 0.60 5.80 -13.88
N VAL A 108 1.21 6.85 -13.34
CA VAL A 108 0.50 8.12 -13.12
C VAL A 108 0.07 8.73 -14.45
N LYS A 109 0.91 8.67 -15.47
CA LYS A 109 0.55 9.15 -16.80
C LYS A 109 -0.67 8.42 -17.35
N GLU A 110 -0.73 7.11 -17.19
CA GLU A 110 -1.87 6.31 -17.64
C GLU A 110 -3.15 6.70 -16.90
N LEU A 111 -3.04 6.93 -15.60
CA LEU A 111 -4.20 7.32 -14.78
C LEU A 111 -4.70 8.74 -15.09
N SER A 112 -3.84 9.58 -15.66
CA SER A 112 -4.17 10.97 -15.97
C SER A 112 -4.81 11.17 -17.36
N LYS A 113 -4.92 10.10 -18.13
CA LYS A 113 -5.52 10.17 -19.48
C LYS A 113 -7.06 10.16 -19.45
#